data_edaf35dea4bbb1eacd21ba64b260f6ab
#
_entry.id   edaf35dea4bbb1eacd21ba64b260f6ab
#
_cell.length_a   1.000
_cell.length_b   1.000
_cell.length_c   1.000
_cell.angle_alpha   90.00
_cell.angle_beta   90.00
_cell.angle_gamma   90.00
#
_symmetry.space_group_name_H-M   'P 1'
#
loop_
_entity.id
_entity.type
_entity.pdbx_description
1 polymer ?
#
loop_
_entity_poly.entity_id
_entity_poly.type
_entity_poly.pdbx_seq_one_letter_code
_entity_poly.pdbx_strand_id
1 'polypeptide(L)'
;EPGIGKSTLLLQIALKLPYKTLYVSGEESQKQIKMRAERITSNGDNCYILTETKTQNIFRQILEIEPDIVIIDSIQTLHTDYIESSAGSISQIRECTAELIKYAKETNTPVLLIGHITKDGTIAGPKILEHMVDTVLQFEGDRNHVYRILRSLKNRFGSTAELGIYEMQGSGLREVDNPSEILISHKDEQLSGTAIATTLEGMRPLMIEIQALV
;
A
#
# COMPACT_ATOMS: atom_id res chain seq x y z
N GLU A 1 6.88 6.52 -3.79
CA GLU A 1 8.22 6.72 -3.23
C GLU A 1 8.59 5.58 -2.29
N PRO A 2 9.87 5.18 -2.20
CA PRO A 2 10.32 4.23 -1.19
C PRO A 2 10.28 4.87 0.21
N GLY A 3 10.03 4.06 1.24
CA GLY A 3 10.07 4.52 2.63
C GLY A 3 8.85 5.28 3.15
N ILE A 4 7.77 5.43 2.38
CA ILE A 4 6.56 6.15 2.84
C ILE A 4 5.61 5.29 3.69
N GLY A 5 5.87 3.99 3.84
CA GLY A 5 5.10 3.11 4.72
C GLY A 5 4.16 2.11 4.03
N LYS A 6 4.25 1.90 2.70
CA LYS A 6 3.40 0.92 1.98
C LYS A 6 3.51 -0.50 2.57
N SER A 7 4.74 -0.99 2.69
CA SER A 7 5.03 -2.31 3.29
C SER A 7 4.57 -2.40 4.76
N THR A 8 4.67 -1.30 5.52
CA THR A 8 4.19 -1.24 6.89
C THR A 8 2.66 -1.33 6.95
N LEU A 9 1.96 -0.61 6.07
CA LEU A 9 0.49 -0.65 5.99
C LEU A 9 0.00 -2.07 5.68
N LEU A 10 0.54 -2.71 4.63
CA LEU A 10 0.08 -4.04 4.23
C LEU A 10 0.50 -5.13 5.24
N LEU A 11 1.67 -5.03 5.84
CA LEU A 11 2.06 -5.93 6.93
C LEU A 11 1.14 -5.76 8.15
N GLN A 12 0.77 -4.53 8.49
CA GLN A 12 -0.17 -4.25 9.58
C GLN A 12 -1.55 -4.83 9.30
N ILE A 13 -2.04 -4.76 8.07
CA ILE A 13 -3.28 -5.40 7.63
C ILE A 13 -3.17 -6.92 7.77
N ALA A 14 -2.08 -7.52 7.26
CA ALA A 14 -1.84 -8.95 7.34
C ALA A 14 -1.82 -9.50 8.77
N LEU A 15 -1.28 -8.70 9.71
CA LEU A 15 -1.16 -9.11 11.11
C LEU A 15 -2.44 -8.91 11.92
N LYS A 16 -3.27 -7.91 11.56
CA LYS A 16 -4.45 -7.53 12.36
C LYS A 16 -5.75 -8.14 11.87
N LEU A 17 -5.84 -8.55 10.62
CA LEU A 17 -7.04 -9.17 10.08
C LEU A 17 -7.15 -10.64 10.51
N PRO A 18 -8.37 -11.13 10.73
CA PRO A 18 -8.60 -12.54 11.11
C PRO A 18 -8.52 -13.52 9.93
N TYR A 19 -7.90 -13.10 8.83
CA TYR A 19 -7.78 -13.90 7.60
C TYR A 19 -6.38 -14.50 7.50
N LYS A 20 -6.33 -15.72 7.00
CA LYS A 20 -5.06 -16.38 6.67
C LYS A 20 -4.37 -15.63 5.53
N THR A 21 -3.34 -14.91 5.84
CA THR A 21 -2.64 -14.04 4.89
C THR A 21 -1.25 -14.60 4.57
N LEU A 22 -0.94 -14.75 3.29
CA LEU A 22 0.41 -15.02 2.82
C LEU A 22 1.07 -13.70 2.40
N TYR A 23 2.07 -13.27 3.17
CA TYR A 23 2.89 -12.10 2.90
C TYR A 23 4.20 -12.53 2.23
N VAL A 24 4.33 -12.26 0.94
CA VAL A 24 5.51 -12.58 0.14
C VAL A 24 6.38 -11.35 0.01
N SER A 25 7.65 -11.46 0.40
CA SER A 25 8.64 -10.39 0.23
C SER A 25 9.81 -10.85 -0.62
N GLY A 26 10.13 -10.05 -1.64
CA GLY A 26 11.35 -10.21 -2.43
C GLY A 26 12.44 -9.18 -2.09
N GLU A 27 12.16 -8.22 -1.20
CA GLU A 27 13.10 -7.14 -0.84
C GLU A 27 13.72 -7.33 0.54
N GLU A 28 12.94 -7.83 1.49
CA GLU A 28 13.35 -7.93 2.88
C GLU A 28 13.55 -9.37 3.33
N SER A 29 14.52 -9.58 4.19
CA SER A 29 14.72 -10.88 4.86
C SER A 29 13.63 -11.15 5.89
N GLN A 30 13.39 -12.43 6.19
CA GLN A 30 12.45 -12.84 7.24
C GLN A 30 12.70 -12.14 8.58
N LYS A 31 13.99 -11.95 8.95
CA LYS A 31 14.37 -11.28 10.19
C LYS A 31 13.94 -9.81 10.20
N GLN A 32 14.09 -9.10 9.09
CA GLN A 32 13.67 -7.69 8.98
C GLN A 32 12.15 -7.55 9.06
N ILE A 33 11.41 -8.42 8.37
CA ILE A 33 9.95 -8.43 8.42
C ILE A 33 9.49 -8.76 9.85
N LYS A 34 10.10 -9.76 10.51
CA LYS A 34 9.78 -10.13 11.89
C LYS A 34 9.99 -8.95 12.85
N MET A 35 11.13 -8.28 12.77
CA MET A 35 11.42 -7.09 13.60
C MET A 35 10.40 -5.96 13.38
N ARG A 36 9.87 -5.81 12.17
CA ARG A 36 8.80 -4.85 11.87
C ARG A 36 7.47 -5.33 12.43
N ALA A 37 7.13 -6.61 12.28
CA ALA A 37 5.91 -7.20 12.80
C ALA A 37 5.81 -7.08 14.33
N GLU A 38 6.89 -7.35 15.05
CA GLU A 38 6.98 -7.25 16.52
C GLU A 38 6.72 -5.83 17.04
N ARG A 39 7.01 -4.79 16.25
CA ARG A 39 6.68 -3.40 16.61
C ARG A 39 5.19 -3.07 16.40
N ILE A 40 4.52 -3.77 15.48
CA ILE A 40 3.12 -3.52 15.12
C ILE A 40 2.19 -4.26 16.09
N THR A 41 2.45 -5.53 16.36
CA THR A 41 1.65 -6.38 17.26
C THR A 41 2.43 -7.59 17.73
N SER A 42 2.04 -8.12 18.89
CA SER A 42 2.53 -9.41 19.40
C SER A 42 1.74 -10.60 18.86
N ASN A 43 0.57 -10.37 18.25
CA ASN A 43 -0.30 -11.40 17.72
C ASN A 43 -0.31 -11.32 16.19
N GLY A 44 0.01 -12.42 15.52
CA GLY A 44 0.08 -12.49 14.06
C GLY A 44 -0.07 -13.93 13.56
N ASP A 45 -0.83 -14.75 14.28
CA ASP A 45 -0.93 -16.21 14.07
C ASP A 45 -1.45 -16.59 12.67
N ASN A 46 -2.20 -15.71 12.02
CA ASN A 46 -2.74 -15.92 10.68
C ASN A 46 -1.87 -15.35 9.55
N CYS A 47 -0.72 -14.75 9.87
CA CYS A 47 0.19 -14.17 8.88
C CYS A 47 1.39 -15.08 8.61
N TYR A 48 1.43 -15.65 7.42
CA TYR A 48 2.54 -16.48 6.93
C TYR A 48 3.49 -15.61 6.10
N ILE A 49 4.78 -15.61 6.46
CA ILE A 49 5.81 -14.81 5.77
C ILE A 49 6.64 -15.73 4.89
N LEU A 50 6.71 -15.41 3.61
CA LEU A 50 7.51 -16.09 2.61
C LEU A 50 8.51 -15.11 1.98
N THR A 51 9.80 -15.43 2.04
CA THR A 51 10.84 -14.69 1.30
C THR A 51 11.18 -15.45 0.02
N GLU A 52 10.57 -15.06 -1.08
CA GLU A 52 10.69 -15.71 -2.38
C GLU A 52 10.42 -14.70 -3.50
N THR A 53 11.07 -14.91 -4.65
CA THR A 53 10.94 -14.05 -5.82
C THR A 53 10.44 -14.81 -7.06
N LYS A 54 10.50 -16.14 -7.05
CA LYS A 54 10.09 -16.97 -8.18
C LYS A 54 8.61 -17.33 -8.07
N THR A 55 7.79 -16.96 -9.08
CA THR A 55 6.34 -17.17 -9.05
C THR A 55 5.95 -18.63 -8.90
N GLN A 56 6.67 -19.58 -9.53
CA GLN A 56 6.38 -21.00 -9.41
C GLN A 56 6.50 -21.53 -7.97
N ASN A 57 7.47 -21.02 -7.22
CA ASN A 57 7.63 -21.39 -5.81
C ASN A 57 6.55 -20.75 -4.94
N ILE A 58 6.21 -19.50 -5.24
CA ILE A 58 5.13 -18.77 -4.56
C ILE A 58 3.80 -19.52 -4.73
N PHE A 59 3.45 -19.93 -5.96
CA PHE A 59 2.22 -20.69 -6.22
C PHE A 59 2.21 -22.06 -5.54
N ARG A 60 3.36 -22.73 -5.41
CA ARG A 60 3.46 -23.96 -4.64
C ARG A 60 3.08 -23.73 -3.17
N GLN A 61 3.61 -22.65 -2.55
CA GLN A 61 3.28 -22.30 -1.17
C GLN A 61 1.83 -21.84 -1.00
N ILE A 62 1.28 -21.16 -1.99
CA ILE A 62 -0.15 -20.81 -2.01
C ILE A 62 -1.01 -22.06 -1.95
N LEU A 63 -0.69 -23.11 -2.71
CA LEU A 63 -1.42 -24.37 -2.70
C LEU A 63 -1.32 -25.12 -1.38
N GLU A 64 -0.19 -25.02 -0.66
CA GLU A 64 0.00 -25.66 0.65
C GLU A 64 -0.69 -24.89 1.78
N ILE A 65 -0.64 -23.56 1.73
CA ILE A 65 -1.16 -22.69 2.79
C ILE A 65 -2.66 -22.44 2.62
N GLU A 66 -3.16 -22.39 1.38
CA GLU A 66 -4.54 -21.99 1.05
C GLU A 66 -4.94 -20.66 1.74
N PRO A 67 -4.24 -19.54 1.39
CA PRO A 67 -4.48 -18.28 2.05
C PRO A 67 -5.79 -17.63 1.59
N ASP A 68 -6.44 -16.88 2.49
CA ASP A 68 -7.59 -16.03 2.17
C ASP A 68 -7.15 -14.73 1.46
N ILE A 69 -5.91 -14.28 1.68
CA ILE A 69 -5.33 -13.05 1.10
C ILE A 69 -3.87 -13.31 0.76
N VAL A 70 -3.44 -12.83 -0.41
CA VAL A 70 -2.02 -12.82 -0.81
C VAL A 70 -1.51 -11.39 -0.94
N ILE A 71 -0.37 -11.08 -0.34
CA ILE A 71 0.30 -9.79 -0.43
C ILE A 71 1.69 -9.99 -1.04
N ILE A 72 2.03 -9.22 -2.06
CA ILE A 72 3.33 -9.25 -2.75
C ILE A 72 4.07 -7.93 -2.52
N ASP A 73 5.25 -7.99 -1.90
CA ASP A 73 6.13 -6.86 -1.59
C ASP A 73 7.56 -7.11 -2.07
N SER A 74 7.91 -6.69 -3.28
CA SER A 74 7.17 -5.93 -4.29
C SER A 74 7.07 -6.72 -5.60
N ILE A 75 6.15 -6.31 -6.47
CA ILE A 75 5.98 -6.96 -7.79
C ILE A 75 7.24 -6.84 -8.65
N GLN A 76 8.07 -5.82 -8.45
CA GLN A 76 9.31 -5.59 -9.18
C GLN A 76 10.39 -6.64 -8.89
N THR A 77 10.33 -7.31 -7.76
CA THR A 77 11.31 -8.34 -7.38
C THR A 77 10.96 -9.71 -7.92
N LEU A 78 9.73 -9.90 -8.36
CA LEU A 78 9.28 -11.19 -8.87
C LEU A 78 9.84 -11.50 -10.27
N HIS A 79 10.00 -12.78 -10.53
CA HIS A 79 10.32 -13.31 -11.84
C HIS A 79 9.64 -14.67 -12.08
N THR A 80 9.41 -14.95 -13.34
CA THR A 80 8.88 -16.24 -13.81
C THR A 80 9.85 -16.88 -14.82
N ASP A 81 9.92 -18.19 -14.83
CA ASP A 81 10.73 -18.95 -15.80
C ASP A 81 10.07 -18.99 -17.19
N TYR A 82 8.83 -18.55 -17.35
CA TYR A 82 8.13 -18.63 -18.64
C TYR A 82 8.65 -17.67 -19.70
N ILE A 83 9.41 -16.65 -19.28
CA ILE A 83 10.00 -15.68 -20.19
C ILE A 83 11.48 -15.44 -19.86
N GLU A 84 12.31 -15.34 -20.91
CA GLU A 84 13.73 -15.02 -20.79
C GLU A 84 13.92 -13.49 -20.69
N SER A 85 13.84 -12.96 -19.48
CA SER A 85 14.14 -11.55 -19.21
C SER A 85 14.56 -11.36 -17.76
N SER A 86 15.31 -10.29 -17.47
CA SER A 86 15.80 -10.01 -16.13
C SER A 86 14.66 -9.68 -15.16
N ALA A 87 14.78 -10.08 -13.90
CA ALA A 87 13.90 -9.64 -12.83
C ALA A 87 13.82 -8.09 -12.80
N GLY A 88 12.63 -7.54 -12.55
CA GLY A 88 12.41 -6.09 -12.59
C GLY A 88 12.21 -5.49 -13.97
N SER A 89 12.42 -6.26 -15.06
CA SER A 89 12.07 -5.81 -16.40
C SER A 89 10.56 -5.67 -16.57
N ILE A 90 10.13 -4.82 -17.50
CA ILE A 90 8.72 -4.59 -17.80
C ILE A 90 7.99 -5.89 -18.17
N SER A 91 8.66 -6.74 -18.96
CA SER A 91 8.12 -8.04 -19.37
C SER A 91 7.91 -8.96 -18.18
N GLN A 92 8.87 -9.07 -17.26
CA GLN A 92 8.73 -9.86 -16.03
C GLN A 92 7.60 -9.35 -15.15
N ILE A 93 7.57 -8.04 -14.89
CA ILE A 93 6.51 -7.42 -14.08
C ILE A 93 5.14 -7.71 -14.69
N ARG A 94 5.00 -7.58 -16.00
CA ARG A 94 3.74 -7.83 -16.71
C ARG A 94 3.32 -9.31 -16.61
N GLU A 95 4.23 -10.23 -16.84
CA GLU A 95 3.95 -11.68 -16.83
C GLU A 95 3.61 -12.15 -15.42
N CYS A 96 4.44 -11.82 -14.42
CA CYS A 96 4.15 -12.15 -13.01
C CYS A 96 2.80 -11.59 -12.55
N THR A 97 2.47 -10.35 -12.99
CA THR A 97 1.16 -9.75 -12.68
C THR A 97 0.02 -10.51 -13.36
N ALA A 98 0.19 -10.94 -14.62
CA ALA A 98 -0.83 -11.72 -15.33
C ALA A 98 -1.10 -13.07 -14.65
N GLU A 99 -0.05 -13.79 -14.20
CA GLU A 99 -0.17 -15.03 -13.43
C GLU A 99 -0.96 -14.80 -12.12
N LEU A 100 -0.64 -13.74 -11.36
CA LEU A 100 -1.31 -13.42 -10.11
C LEU A 100 -2.78 -12.99 -10.30
N ILE A 101 -3.08 -12.24 -11.37
CA ILE A 101 -4.46 -11.88 -11.75
C ILE A 101 -5.27 -13.12 -12.13
N LYS A 102 -4.66 -14.04 -12.89
CA LYS A 102 -5.30 -15.29 -13.26
C LYS A 102 -5.67 -16.10 -12.00
N TYR A 103 -4.70 -16.27 -11.10
CA TYR A 103 -4.92 -16.93 -9.81
C TYR A 103 -6.07 -16.27 -9.03
N ALA A 104 -6.02 -14.94 -8.86
CA ALA A 104 -7.05 -14.21 -8.10
C ALA A 104 -8.46 -14.42 -8.67
N LYS A 105 -8.60 -14.47 -10.00
CA LYS A 105 -9.88 -14.69 -10.68
C LYS A 105 -10.38 -16.12 -10.59
N GLU A 106 -9.47 -17.10 -10.68
CA GLU A 106 -9.83 -18.52 -10.61
C GLU A 106 -10.22 -18.97 -9.20
N THR A 107 -9.58 -18.40 -8.17
CA THR A 107 -9.79 -18.79 -6.77
C THR A 107 -10.66 -17.83 -5.97
N ASN A 108 -10.98 -16.64 -6.52
CA ASN A 108 -11.59 -15.51 -5.81
C ASN A 108 -10.79 -15.05 -4.57
N THR A 109 -9.49 -15.31 -4.55
CA THR A 109 -8.57 -14.87 -3.49
C THR A 109 -8.04 -13.48 -3.82
N PRO A 110 -8.24 -12.45 -2.97
CA PRO A 110 -7.67 -11.13 -3.17
C PRO A 110 -6.15 -11.16 -3.19
N VAL A 111 -5.55 -10.49 -4.19
CA VAL A 111 -4.10 -10.32 -4.30
C VAL A 111 -3.78 -8.83 -4.26
N LEU A 112 -2.98 -8.42 -3.27
CA LEU A 112 -2.50 -7.05 -3.13
C LEU A 112 -1.03 -6.97 -3.58
N LEU A 113 -0.76 -6.06 -4.51
CA LEU A 113 0.58 -5.86 -5.07
C LEU A 113 1.15 -4.52 -4.61
N ILE A 114 2.33 -4.53 -4.01
CA ILE A 114 3.09 -3.30 -3.79
C ILE A 114 3.92 -3.04 -5.04
N GLY A 115 3.76 -1.83 -5.60
CA GLY A 115 4.57 -1.31 -6.69
C GLY A 115 5.27 -0.02 -6.29
N HIS A 116 6.51 0.17 -6.77
CA HIS A 116 7.27 1.38 -6.57
C HIS A 116 7.27 2.22 -7.85
N ILE A 117 6.80 3.48 -7.76
CA ILE A 117 6.92 4.46 -8.84
C ILE A 117 8.28 5.12 -8.70
N THR A 118 9.11 5.11 -9.76
CA THR A 118 10.33 5.90 -9.78
C THR A 118 10.00 7.37 -10.05
N LYS A 119 10.76 8.29 -9.42
CA LYS A 119 10.55 9.75 -9.55
C LYS A 119 10.62 10.26 -11.00
N ASP A 120 11.35 9.58 -11.85
CA ASP A 120 11.64 10.03 -13.21
C ASP A 120 10.62 9.57 -14.26
N GLY A 121 9.56 8.85 -13.88
CA GLY A 121 8.51 8.40 -14.80
C GLY A 121 8.99 7.47 -15.94
N THR A 122 10.28 7.11 -15.94
CA THR A 122 10.94 6.40 -17.04
C THR A 122 10.81 4.88 -16.96
N ILE A 123 10.48 4.32 -15.79
CA ILE A 123 10.16 2.89 -15.70
C ILE A 123 8.65 2.73 -15.92
N ALA A 124 8.30 2.29 -17.12
CA ALA A 124 6.92 2.08 -17.58
C ALA A 124 6.14 1.01 -16.78
N GLY A 125 6.77 0.33 -15.82
CA GLY A 125 6.17 -0.73 -15.02
C GLY A 125 4.88 -0.34 -14.28
N PRO A 126 4.83 0.74 -13.48
CA PRO A 126 3.64 1.09 -12.71
C PRO A 126 2.42 1.41 -13.57
N LYS A 127 2.59 2.18 -14.65
CA LYS A 127 1.45 2.50 -15.56
C LYS A 127 0.86 1.28 -16.24
N ILE A 128 1.70 0.29 -16.59
CA ILE A 128 1.20 -0.98 -17.16
C ILE A 128 0.34 -1.72 -16.12
N LEU A 129 0.78 -1.77 -14.87
CA LEU A 129 0.03 -2.42 -13.80
C LEU A 129 -1.32 -1.75 -13.54
N GLU A 130 -1.40 -0.42 -13.60
CA GLU A 130 -2.65 0.33 -13.42
C GLU A 130 -3.75 -0.10 -14.40
N HIS A 131 -3.36 -0.46 -15.63
CA HIS A 131 -4.33 -0.96 -16.62
C HIS A 131 -4.74 -2.42 -16.37
N MET A 132 -3.87 -3.23 -15.79
CA MET A 132 -4.10 -4.65 -15.58
C MET A 132 -4.98 -4.96 -14.37
N VAL A 133 -4.78 -4.23 -13.26
CA VAL A 133 -5.45 -4.47 -11.98
C VAL A 133 -6.84 -3.82 -11.90
N ASP A 134 -7.68 -4.29 -10.99
CA ASP A 134 -9.04 -3.78 -10.79
C ASP A 134 -9.07 -2.50 -9.96
N THR A 135 -8.19 -2.38 -8.98
CA THR A 135 -8.09 -1.24 -8.07
C THR A 135 -6.66 -0.74 -8.01
N VAL A 136 -6.48 0.57 -8.02
CA VAL A 136 -5.20 1.24 -7.83
C VAL A 136 -5.32 2.21 -6.66
N LEU A 137 -4.53 1.96 -5.63
CA LEU A 137 -4.41 2.83 -4.46
C LEU A 137 -3.05 3.53 -4.52
N GLN A 138 -3.06 4.84 -4.38
CA GLN A 138 -1.84 5.64 -4.27
C GLN A 138 -1.62 6.03 -2.82
N PHE A 139 -0.41 5.77 -2.33
CA PHE A 139 0.02 6.14 -1.00
C PHE A 139 0.98 7.33 -1.10
N GLU A 140 0.57 8.46 -0.55
CA GLU A 140 1.27 9.74 -0.61
C GLU A 140 1.77 10.13 0.77
N GLY A 141 2.86 10.87 0.82
CA GLY A 141 3.38 11.46 2.05
C GLY A 141 4.66 12.21 1.80
N ASP A 142 4.86 13.29 2.53
CA ASP A 142 6.13 14.00 2.56
C ASP A 142 7.04 13.34 3.62
N ARG A 143 8.34 13.29 3.34
CA ARG A 143 9.35 12.75 4.27
C ARG A 143 9.42 13.52 5.59
N ASN A 144 9.03 14.79 5.57
CA ASN A 144 9.04 15.68 6.74
C ASN A 144 7.70 15.69 7.49
N HIS A 145 6.66 15.05 6.96
CA HIS A 145 5.33 15.08 7.58
C HIS A 145 5.03 13.72 8.22
N VAL A 146 4.40 13.77 9.36
CA VAL A 146 3.97 12.58 10.13
C VAL A 146 2.83 11.86 9.43
N TYR A 147 2.06 12.58 8.59
CA TYR A 147 0.85 12.07 7.97
C TYR A 147 1.06 11.47 6.59
N ARG A 148 0.21 10.49 6.27
CA ARG A 148 0.16 9.79 4.99
C ARG A 148 -1.26 9.78 4.47
N ILE A 149 -1.40 9.87 3.16
CA ILE A 149 -2.70 9.87 2.48
C ILE A 149 -2.76 8.66 1.58
N LEU A 150 -3.83 7.88 1.68
CA LEU A 150 -4.17 6.78 0.78
C LEU A 150 -5.35 7.20 -0.09
N ARG A 151 -5.12 7.31 -1.40
CA ARG A 151 -6.14 7.67 -2.41
C ARG A 151 -6.46 6.51 -3.31
N SER A 152 -7.71 6.39 -3.69
CA SER A 152 -8.11 5.51 -4.79
C SER A 152 -7.98 6.26 -6.12
N LEU A 153 -7.10 5.80 -7.02
CA LEU A 153 -6.96 6.34 -8.37
C LEU A 153 -7.83 5.61 -9.38
N LYS A 154 -8.10 4.34 -9.12
CA LYS A 154 -8.93 3.47 -9.94
C LYS A 154 -9.66 2.47 -9.04
N ASN A 155 -10.94 2.28 -9.30
CA ASN A 155 -11.72 1.23 -8.67
C ASN A 155 -12.83 0.79 -9.64
N ARG A 156 -12.71 -0.44 -10.16
CA ARG A 156 -13.70 -0.97 -11.12
C ARG A 156 -15.05 -1.29 -10.48
N PHE A 157 -15.07 -1.53 -9.18
CA PHE A 157 -16.24 -2.04 -8.47
C PHE A 157 -16.80 -1.07 -7.43
N GLY A 158 -16.27 0.17 -7.37
CA GLY A 158 -16.69 1.13 -6.37
C GLY A 158 -16.21 2.55 -6.67
N SER A 159 -16.44 3.45 -5.69
CA SER A 159 -16.03 4.84 -5.76
C SER A 159 -14.51 5.00 -5.69
N THR A 160 -13.99 6.01 -6.36
CA THR A 160 -12.62 6.51 -6.19
C THR A 160 -12.55 7.73 -5.28
N ALA A 161 -13.69 8.19 -4.75
CA ALA A 161 -13.77 9.36 -3.86
C ALA A 161 -13.34 9.08 -2.42
N GLU A 162 -12.92 7.84 -2.12
CA GLU A 162 -12.48 7.45 -0.79
C GLU A 162 -11.03 7.91 -0.52
N LEU A 163 -10.85 8.47 0.67
CA LEU A 163 -9.57 8.98 1.17
C LEU A 163 -9.29 8.45 2.57
N GLY A 164 -8.15 7.81 2.77
CA GLY A 164 -7.65 7.43 4.09
C GLY A 164 -6.52 8.35 4.51
N ILE A 165 -6.54 8.84 5.75
CA ILE A 165 -5.45 9.60 6.34
C ILE A 165 -4.88 8.82 7.52
N TYR A 166 -3.57 8.69 7.54
CA TYR A 166 -2.85 7.92 8.54
C TYR A 166 -1.71 8.73 9.14
N GLU A 167 -1.47 8.54 10.42
CA GLU A 167 -0.29 9.03 11.12
C GLU A 167 0.75 7.93 11.22
N MET A 168 2.00 8.24 10.87
CA MET A 168 3.11 7.31 11.01
C MET A 168 3.63 7.34 12.46
N GLN A 169 3.51 6.22 13.16
CA GLN A 169 3.99 6.06 14.53
C GLN A 169 5.06 4.96 14.62
N GLY A 170 5.77 4.86 15.74
CA GLY A 170 6.73 3.79 15.99
C GLY A 170 6.12 2.38 15.94
N SER A 171 4.83 2.26 16.30
CA SER A 171 4.04 1.03 16.28
C SER A 171 3.32 0.76 14.95
N GLY A 172 3.56 1.54 13.91
CA GLY A 172 2.91 1.42 12.61
C GLY A 172 2.07 2.63 12.22
N LEU A 173 1.07 2.42 11.40
CA LEU A 173 0.16 3.46 10.92
C LEU A 173 -1.12 3.49 11.76
N ARG A 174 -1.47 4.66 12.27
CA ARG A 174 -2.72 4.93 12.97
C ARG A 174 -3.66 5.69 12.04
N GLU A 175 -4.89 5.24 11.91
CA GLU A 175 -5.92 6.00 11.18
C GLU A 175 -6.25 7.30 11.92
N VAL A 176 -6.46 8.36 11.13
CA VAL A 176 -6.90 9.68 11.62
C VAL A 176 -8.37 9.84 11.32
N ASP A 177 -9.20 9.72 12.35
CA ASP A 177 -10.66 9.77 12.24
C ASP A 177 -11.15 11.18 11.86
N ASN A 178 -10.51 12.22 12.40
CA ASN A 178 -10.86 13.62 12.15
C ASN A 178 -9.69 14.38 11.49
N PRO A 179 -9.60 14.39 10.17
CA PRO A 179 -8.55 15.11 9.45
C PRO A 179 -8.57 16.62 9.68
N SER A 180 -9.72 17.19 10.02
CA SER A 180 -9.84 18.64 10.25
C SER A 180 -9.00 19.11 11.44
N GLU A 181 -8.78 18.27 12.45
CA GLU A 181 -7.91 18.59 13.59
C GLU A 181 -6.44 18.79 13.18
N ILE A 182 -6.01 18.17 12.07
CA ILE A 182 -4.66 18.29 11.55
C ILE A 182 -4.50 19.55 10.70
N LEU A 183 -5.60 19.95 10.01
CA LEU A 183 -5.61 21.03 9.02
C LEU A 183 -5.94 22.40 9.64
N ILE A 184 -6.27 22.43 10.92
CA ILE A 184 -6.55 23.65 11.68
C ILE A 184 -5.47 23.80 12.75
N SER A 185 -4.79 24.94 12.76
CA SER A 185 -3.80 25.25 13.79
C SER A 185 -4.51 25.48 15.14
N HIS A 186 -4.19 24.68 16.15
CA HIS A 186 -4.59 24.91 17.53
C HIS A 186 -3.71 26.01 18.17
N LYS A 187 -3.69 27.19 17.61
CA LYS A 187 -3.05 28.34 18.27
C LYS A 187 -4.13 29.14 18.96
N ASP A 188 -3.98 29.35 20.27
CA ASP A 188 -4.87 30.18 21.09
C ASP A 188 -4.83 31.66 20.68
N GLU A 189 -3.95 32.05 19.78
CA GLU A 189 -3.84 33.43 19.27
C GLU A 189 -4.61 33.55 17.95
N GLN A 190 -5.62 34.41 17.93
CA GLN A 190 -6.28 34.83 16.70
C GLN A 190 -5.31 35.66 15.85
N LEU A 191 -4.68 34.99 14.88
CA LEU A 191 -3.82 35.67 13.90
C LEU A 191 -4.69 36.39 12.86
N SER A 192 -4.41 37.67 12.65
CA SER A 192 -5.05 38.42 11.55
C SER A 192 -4.68 37.79 10.21
N GLY A 193 -5.62 37.73 9.28
CA GLY A 193 -5.41 37.11 7.97
C GLY A 193 -5.66 35.61 7.94
N THR A 194 -6.26 35.04 9.01
CA THR A 194 -6.59 33.61 9.07
C THR A 194 -8.10 33.42 8.98
N ALA A 195 -8.55 32.50 8.15
CA ALA A 195 -9.96 32.11 8.05
C ALA A 195 -10.09 30.58 7.98
N ILE A 196 -11.12 30.02 8.59
CA ILE A 196 -11.45 28.60 8.45
C ILE A 196 -12.49 28.46 7.35
N ALA A 197 -12.21 27.62 6.37
CA ALA A 197 -13.11 27.28 5.29
C ALA A 197 -13.40 25.78 5.28
N THR A 198 -14.55 25.40 4.71
CA THR A 198 -14.91 24.01 4.50
C THR A 198 -14.72 23.65 3.03
N THR A 199 -14.05 22.54 2.78
CA THR A 199 -13.91 21.93 1.44
C THR A 199 -14.41 20.51 1.45
N LEU A 200 -14.65 19.96 0.27
CA LEU A 200 -14.98 18.54 0.07
C LEU A 200 -13.81 17.87 -0.65
N GLU A 201 -13.28 16.83 -0.04
CA GLU A 201 -12.33 15.93 -0.70
C GLU A 201 -12.99 14.55 -0.85
N GLY A 202 -13.43 14.25 -2.07
CA GLY A 202 -14.31 13.11 -2.31
C GLY A 202 -15.67 13.27 -1.62
N MET A 203 -16.02 12.36 -0.73
CA MET A 203 -17.23 12.39 0.10
C MET A 203 -17.01 12.96 1.50
N ARG A 204 -15.77 13.29 1.88
CA ARG A 204 -15.42 13.78 3.22
C ARG A 204 -15.39 15.32 3.24
N PRO A 205 -16.18 15.98 4.11
CA PRO A 205 -16.00 17.38 4.40
C PRO A 205 -14.73 17.57 5.25
N LEU A 206 -13.89 18.51 4.84
CA LEU A 206 -12.67 18.89 5.56
C LEU A 206 -12.74 20.38 5.90
N MET A 207 -12.39 20.72 7.13
CA MET A 207 -12.11 22.11 7.49
C MET A 207 -10.63 22.39 7.28
N ILE A 208 -10.32 23.47 6.60
CA ILE A 208 -8.97 23.92 6.31
C ILE A 208 -8.78 25.35 6.81
N GLU A 209 -7.58 25.63 7.29
CA GLU A 209 -7.18 26.99 7.64
C GLU A 209 -6.53 27.65 6.43
N ILE A 210 -7.07 28.80 6.03
CA ILE A 210 -6.56 29.62 4.96
C ILE A 210 -5.84 30.82 5.58
N GLN A 211 -4.58 31.02 5.25
CA GLN A 211 -3.78 32.14 5.71
C GLN A 211 -3.45 33.06 4.53
N ALA A 212 -3.77 34.33 4.68
CA ALA A 212 -3.39 35.38 3.72
C ALA A 212 -2.33 36.27 4.36
N LEU A 213 -1.16 36.32 3.72
CA LEU A 213 -0.11 37.27 4.05
C LEU A 213 -0.29 38.50 3.13
N VAL A 214 -0.55 39.64 3.74
CA VAL A 214 -0.68 40.94 3.05
C VAL A 214 0.57 41.79 3.32
#